data_0589f27c8568c9cae53d806a58caa659
#
_entry.id   0589f27c8568c9cae53d806a58caa659
#
_cell.length_a   1.000
_cell.length_b   1.000
_cell.length_c   1.000
_cell.angle_alpha   90.00
_cell.angle_beta   90.00
_cell.angle_gamma   90.00
#
_symmetry.space_group_name_H-M   'P 1'
#
loop_
_entity.id
_entity.type
_entity.pdbx_description
1 polymer ?
#
loop_
_entity_poly.entity_id
_entity_poly.type
_entity_poly.pdbx_seq_one_letter_code
_entity_poly.pdbx_strand_id
1 'polypeptide(L)'
;MPVDATVDTYHDLTGEGSVLVDFWGPRCQPCLAMMPTIAKLEEEAGGAVRVVKVNSAENRDVCRELRVFGLPTYVLMRNGEELERLSGEVSKGDIERAFATLAAKGGEAA
;
A
#
# COMPACT_ATOMS: atom_id res chain seq x y z
N MET A 1 -5.25 11.80 -0.63
CA MET A 1 -6.34 10.85 -0.84
C MET A 1 -5.82 9.62 -1.53
N PRO A 2 -6.10 8.45 -0.99
CA PRO A 2 -5.69 7.22 -1.64
C PRO A 2 -6.23 7.12 -3.07
N VAL A 3 -5.43 6.57 -3.96
CA VAL A 3 -5.77 6.49 -5.38
C VAL A 3 -6.04 5.02 -5.72
N ASP A 4 -7.11 4.78 -6.48
CA ASP A 4 -7.40 3.42 -6.92
C ASP A 4 -6.59 3.11 -8.17
N ALA A 5 -5.89 1.99 -8.17
CA ALA A 5 -5.13 1.54 -9.32
C ALA A 5 -5.86 0.41 -10.03
N THR A 6 -5.60 0.30 -11.32
CA THR A 6 -6.07 -0.82 -12.12
C THR A 6 -4.86 -1.53 -12.70
N VAL A 7 -5.11 -2.60 -13.43
CA VAL A 7 -4.03 -3.31 -14.14
C VAL A 7 -3.25 -2.32 -15.02
N ASP A 8 -3.96 -1.37 -15.64
CA ASP A 8 -3.32 -0.44 -16.56
C ASP A 8 -2.53 0.67 -15.89
N THR A 9 -2.89 1.05 -14.65
CA THR A 9 -2.28 2.21 -14.01
C THR A 9 -1.33 1.85 -12.87
N TYR A 10 -1.31 0.59 -12.43
CA TYR A 10 -0.57 0.18 -11.25
C TYR A 10 0.91 0.54 -11.32
N HIS A 11 1.57 0.19 -12.43
CA HIS A 11 3.01 0.40 -12.52
C HIS A 11 3.37 1.88 -12.54
N ASP A 12 2.57 2.70 -13.20
CA ASP A 12 2.83 4.13 -13.20
C ASP A 12 2.63 4.74 -11.82
N LEU A 13 1.59 4.30 -11.11
CA LEU A 13 1.29 4.87 -9.81
C LEU A 13 2.28 4.46 -8.72
N THR A 14 2.96 3.34 -8.90
CA THR A 14 3.88 2.83 -7.87
C THR A 14 5.34 2.96 -8.26
N GLY A 15 5.64 3.51 -9.41
CA GLY A 15 7.00 3.52 -9.96
C GLY A 15 7.93 4.56 -9.35
N GLU A 16 7.40 5.57 -8.69
CA GLU A 16 8.21 6.63 -8.13
C GLU A 16 7.79 6.97 -6.72
N GLY A 17 8.75 7.33 -5.90
CA GLY A 17 8.50 7.79 -4.55
C GLY A 17 8.15 6.66 -3.60
N SER A 18 7.72 7.05 -2.40
CA SER A 18 7.33 6.10 -1.36
C SER A 18 5.84 5.85 -1.45
N VAL A 19 5.46 4.60 -1.61
CA VAL A 19 4.08 4.20 -1.85
C VAL A 19 3.70 3.04 -0.94
N LEU A 20 2.55 3.15 -0.29
CA LEU A 20 1.95 2.02 0.39
C LEU A 20 0.87 1.47 -0.53
N VAL A 21 1.02 0.23 -0.97
CA VAL A 21 0.03 -0.40 -1.84
C VAL A 21 -0.90 -1.22 -0.96
N ASP A 22 -2.18 -0.88 -0.99
CA ASP A 22 -3.21 -1.50 -0.17
C ASP A 22 -4.02 -2.45 -1.05
N PHE A 23 -3.73 -3.76 -0.94
CA PHE A 23 -4.51 -4.79 -1.63
C PHE A 23 -5.69 -5.14 -0.73
N TRP A 24 -6.89 -4.90 -1.23
CA TRP A 24 -8.11 -5.06 -0.45
C TRP A 24 -9.18 -5.77 -1.28
N GLY A 25 -10.28 -6.10 -0.65
CA GLY A 25 -11.42 -6.66 -1.33
C GLY A 25 -12.70 -6.24 -0.62
N PRO A 26 -13.83 -6.20 -1.35
CA PRO A 26 -15.10 -5.71 -0.77
C PRO A 26 -15.64 -6.63 0.32
N ARG A 27 -15.15 -7.85 0.43
CA ARG A 27 -15.57 -8.77 1.49
C ARG A 27 -14.52 -8.94 2.58
N CYS A 28 -13.45 -8.19 2.50
CA CYS A 28 -12.38 -8.27 3.49
C CYS A 28 -12.67 -7.25 4.59
N GLN A 29 -13.26 -7.70 5.70
CA GLN A 29 -13.61 -6.79 6.78
C GLN A 29 -12.41 -6.09 7.38
N PRO A 30 -11.30 -6.78 7.66
CA PRO A 30 -10.11 -6.08 8.17
C PRO A 30 -9.57 -5.03 7.20
N CYS A 31 -9.68 -5.29 5.89
CA CYS A 31 -9.26 -4.32 4.90
C CYS A 31 -10.09 -3.05 4.99
N LEU A 32 -11.41 -3.23 5.03
CA LEU A 32 -12.33 -2.09 5.08
C LEU A 32 -12.18 -1.32 6.38
N ALA A 33 -11.99 -2.03 7.48
CA ALA A 33 -11.85 -1.39 8.79
C ALA A 33 -10.60 -0.51 8.87
N MET A 34 -9.55 -0.86 8.14
CA MET A 34 -8.29 -0.13 8.19
C MET A 34 -8.26 1.10 7.27
N MET A 35 -9.17 1.18 6.32
CA MET A 35 -9.14 2.26 5.32
C MET A 35 -9.16 3.66 5.90
N PRO A 36 -10.00 3.99 6.89
CA PRO A 36 -9.98 5.34 7.44
C PRO A 36 -8.64 5.70 8.09
N THR A 37 -8.04 4.73 8.77
CA THR A 37 -6.73 4.93 9.39
C THR A 37 -5.67 5.21 8.33
N ILE A 38 -5.68 4.45 7.25
CA ILE A 38 -4.70 4.62 6.18
C ILE A 38 -4.88 5.96 5.49
N ALA A 39 -6.11 6.36 5.22
CA ALA A 39 -6.38 7.66 4.59
C ALA A 39 -5.89 8.81 5.46
N LYS A 40 -6.09 8.69 6.78
CA LYS A 40 -5.64 9.72 7.70
C LYS A 40 -4.12 9.81 7.75
N LEU A 41 -3.45 8.65 7.78
CA LEU A 41 -2.00 8.64 7.82
C LEU A 41 -1.39 9.19 6.53
N GLU A 42 -2.03 8.93 5.40
CA GLU A 42 -1.57 9.50 4.14
C GLU A 42 -1.66 11.01 4.17
N GLU A 43 -2.78 11.53 4.68
CA GLU A 43 -2.96 12.95 4.78
C GLU A 43 -1.92 13.58 5.71
N GLU A 44 -1.68 12.93 6.83
CA GLU A 44 -0.68 13.42 7.79
C GLU A 44 0.73 13.37 7.24
N ALA A 45 1.00 12.48 6.31
CA ALA A 45 2.33 12.36 5.70
C ALA A 45 2.62 13.50 4.72
N GLY A 46 1.60 14.24 4.29
CA GLY A 46 1.80 15.47 3.55
C GLY A 46 2.55 15.32 2.23
N GLY A 47 2.33 14.23 1.52
CA GLY A 47 3.00 13.98 0.25
C GLY A 47 4.24 13.11 0.36
N ALA A 48 4.73 12.85 1.57
CA ALA A 48 5.90 11.98 1.73
C ALA A 48 5.58 10.52 1.41
N VAL A 49 4.32 10.12 1.55
CA VAL A 49 3.87 8.75 1.26
C VAL A 49 2.57 8.83 0.50
N ARG A 50 2.47 8.09 -0.58
CA ARG A 50 1.24 7.98 -1.34
C ARG A 50 0.63 6.61 -1.08
N VAL A 51 -0.69 6.54 -1.00
CA VAL A 51 -1.38 5.27 -0.89
C VAL A 51 -2.05 4.93 -2.22
N VAL A 52 -1.78 3.73 -2.71
CA VAL A 52 -2.36 3.22 -3.94
C VAL A 52 -3.16 1.98 -3.55
N LYS A 53 -4.46 1.99 -3.84
CA LYS A 53 -5.34 0.87 -3.49
C LYS A 53 -5.58 -0.02 -4.70
N VAL A 54 -5.55 -1.32 -4.49
CA VAL A 54 -5.83 -2.29 -5.53
C VAL A 54 -6.97 -3.19 -5.05
N ASN A 55 -8.12 -3.09 -5.70
CA ASN A 55 -9.24 -3.98 -5.43
C ASN A 55 -8.90 -5.34 -6.05
N SER A 56 -8.59 -6.31 -5.21
CA SER A 56 -8.08 -7.60 -5.68
C SER A 56 -9.12 -8.38 -6.49
N ALA A 57 -10.41 -8.17 -6.21
CA ALA A 57 -11.45 -8.86 -6.96
C ALA A 57 -11.52 -8.39 -8.41
N GLU A 58 -11.11 -7.15 -8.67
CA GLU A 58 -11.18 -6.57 -10.01
C GLU A 58 -9.84 -6.52 -10.71
N ASN A 59 -8.74 -6.78 -10.01
CA ASN A 59 -7.39 -6.63 -10.58
C ASN A 59 -6.54 -7.87 -10.28
N ARG A 60 -7.05 -9.03 -10.66
CA ARG A 60 -6.40 -10.29 -10.35
C ARG A 60 -5.02 -10.42 -10.99
N ASP A 61 -4.82 -9.80 -12.15
CA ASP A 61 -3.53 -9.88 -12.83
C ASP A 61 -2.43 -9.18 -12.02
N VAL A 62 -2.76 -8.03 -11.42
CA VAL A 62 -1.81 -7.34 -10.56
C VAL A 62 -1.46 -8.21 -9.36
N CYS A 63 -2.48 -8.82 -8.75
CA CYS A 63 -2.26 -9.68 -7.58
C CYS A 63 -1.39 -10.87 -7.95
N ARG A 64 -1.62 -11.46 -9.11
CA ARG A 64 -0.84 -12.62 -9.54
C ARG A 64 0.60 -12.22 -9.82
N GLU A 65 0.80 -11.10 -10.48
CA GLU A 65 2.13 -10.61 -10.79
C GLU A 65 2.92 -10.36 -9.50
N LEU A 66 2.28 -9.79 -8.49
CA LEU A 66 2.96 -9.45 -7.25
C LEU A 66 2.87 -10.54 -6.19
N ARG A 67 2.28 -11.66 -6.54
CA ARG A 67 2.13 -12.82 -5.64
C ARG A 67 1.40 -12.46 -4.37
N VAL A 68 0.28 -11.75 -4.53
CA VAL A 68 -0.61 -11.43 -3.42
C VAL A 68 -1.70 -12.49 -3.40
N PHE A 69 -1.67 -13.35 -2.40
CA PHE A 69 -2.58 -14.49 -2.34
C PHE A 69 -3.58 -14.42 -1.19
N GLY A 70 -3.47 -13.43 -0.34
CA GLY A 70 -4.37 -13.27 0.78
C GLY A 70 -4.60 -11.81 1.09
N LEU A 71 -5.66 -11.51 1.85
CA LEU A 71 -6.01 -10.15 2.22
C LEU A 71 -6.19 -10.08 3.74
N PRO A 72 -5.85 -8.96 4.34
CA PRO A 72 -5.21 -7.81 3.71
C PRO A 72 -3.76 -8.08 3.37
N THR A 73 -3.23 -7.38 2.39
CA THR A 73 -1.80 -7.35 2.10
C THR A 73 -1.43 -5.91 1.78
N TYR A 74 -0.38 -5.44 2.42
CA TYR A 74 0.14 -4.10 2.21
C TYR A 74 1.59 -4.22 1.75
N VAL A 75 1.92 -3.60 0.63
CA VAL A 75 3.27 -3.66 0.08
C VAL A 75 3.88 -2.28 0.15
N LEU A 76 5.05 -2.18 0.78
CA LEU A 76 5.78 -0.92 0.89
C LEU A 76 6.73 -0.83 -0.28
N MET A 77 6.56 0.21 -1.11
CA MET A 77 7.35 0.40 -2.32
C MET A 77 8.13 1.69 -2.25
N ARG A 78 9.31 1.69 -2.84
CA ARG A 78 10.08 2.93 -3.03
C ARG A 78 10.72 2.90 -4.40
N ASN A 79 10.35 3.87 -5.22
CA ASN A 79 10.83 3.98 -6.59
C ASN A 79 10.70 2.67 -7.37
N GLY A 80 9.54 2.04 -7.22
CA GLY A 80 9.22 0.81 -7.95
C GLY A 80 9.75 -0.47 -7.35
N GLU A 81 10.46 -0.40 -6.23
CA GLU A 81 10.99 -1.61 -5.59
C GLU A 81 10.24 -1.92 -4.31
N GLU A 82 9.94 -3.18 -4.10
CA GLU A 82 9.28 -3.61 -2.88
C GLU A 82 10.31 -3.65 -1.75
N LEU A 83 10.02 -2.93 -0.66
CA LEU A 83 10.89 -2.91 0.52
C LEU A 83 10.44 -3.96 1.54
N GLU A 84 9.13 -4.10 1.72
CA GLU A 84 8.58 -4.92 2.77
C GLU A 84 7.14 -5.18 2.46
N ARG A 85 6.56 -6.24 3.02
CA ARG A 85 5.13 -6.47 2.88
C ARG A 85 4.56 -6.99 4.19
N LEU A 86 3.32 -6.58 4.45
CA LEU A 86 2.59 -6.99 5.63
C LEU A 86 1.36 -7.74 5.16
N SER A 87 1.08 -8.88 5.75
CA SER A 87 -0.11 -9.64 5.37
C SER A 87 -0.66 -10.40 6.58
N GLY A 88 -1.90 -10.84 6.47
CA GLY A 88 -2.56 -11.56 7.54
C GLY A 88 -3.09 -10.61 8.59
N GLU A 89 -2.75 -10.85 9.85
CA GLU A 89 -3.20 -9.98 10.92
C GLU A 89 -2.29 -8.76 10.98
N VAL A 90 -2.79 -7.64 10.47
CA VAL A 90 -2.03 -6.39 10.43
C VAL A 90 -2.71 -5.40 11.37
N SER A 91 -1.97 -4.91 12.35
CA SER A 91 -2.51 -3.99 13.34
C SER A 91 -2.34 -2.55 12.89
N LYS A 92 -3.06 -1.65 13.57
CA LYS A 92 -2.89 -0.23 13.33
C LYS A 92 -1.43 0.18 13.56
N GLY A 93 -0.78 -0.36 14.61
CA GLY A 93 0.62 -0.06 14.87
C GLY A 93 1.53 -0.51 13.74
N ASP A 94 1.21 -1.65 13.10
CA ASP A 94 1.98 -2.11 11.95
C ASP A 94 1.89 -1.12 10.80
N ILE A 95 0.69 -0.58 10.56
CA ILE A 95 0.48 0.40 9.50
C ILE A 95 1.18 1.71 9.83
N GLU A 96 1.14 2.13 11.09
CA GLU A 96 1.84 3.34 11.51
C GLU A 96 3.34 3.21 11.27
N ARG A 97 3.90 2.05 11.60
CA ARG A 97 5.33 1.79 11.34
C ARG A 97 5.64 1.76 9.86
N ALA A 98 4.72 1.21 9.05
CA ALA A 98 4.90 1.20 7.61
C ALA A 98 5.00 2.62 7.06
N PHE A 99 4.10 3.50 7.52
CA PHE A 99 4.16 4.90 7.09
C PHE A 99 5.46 5.56 7.55
N ALA A 100 5.91 5.27 8.78
CA ALA A 100 7.17 5.82 9.27
C ALA A 100 8.35 5.35 8.42
N THR A 101 8.36 4.07 8.06
CA THR A 101 9.40 3.52 7.19
C THR A 101 9.41 4.22 5.84
N LEU A 102 8.21 4.40 5.26
CA LEU A 102 8.10 5.01 3.93
C LEU A 102 8.39 6.50 3.96
N ALA A 103 8.03 7.18 5.03
CA ALA A 103 8.29 8.61 5.16
C ALA A 103 9.77 8.89 5.39
N ALA A 104 10.49 7.96 5.96
CA ALA A 104 11.92 8.12 6.13
C ALA A 104 12.55 8.10 4.75
N LYS A 105 13.57 8.94 4.57
CA LYS A 105 14.18 9.01 3.29
C LYS A 105 15.30 8.01 3.21
N GLY A 106 14.91 6.75 3.22
CA GLY A 106 15.86 5.66 3.35
C GLY A 106 17.01 5.69 2.38
N GLY A 107 16.75 6.16 1.20
CA GLY A 107 17.82 6.23 0.23
C GLY A 107 18.80 7.28 0.52
N GLU A 108 18.43 8.28 1.32
CA GLU A 108 19.32 9.28 1.48
C GLU A 108 20.22 9.12 2.59
N ALA A 109 19.94 8.22 3.39
CA ALA A 109 20.84 7.91 4.44
C ALA A 109 22.13 7.41 3.89
N ALA A 110 22.06 7.06 2.71
CA ALA A 110 23.27 6.56 2.10
C ALA A 110 24.21 7.70 1.85
#